data_21b903eddb610115767b33441b78dcc5
#
_entry.id   21b903eddb610115767b33441b78dcc5
#
_cell.length_a   1.000
_cell.length_b   1.000
_cell.length_c   1.000
_cell.angle_alpha   90.00
_cell.angle_beta   90.00
_cell.angle_gamma   90.00
#
_symmetry.space_group_name_H-M   'P 1'
#
loop_
_entity.id
_entity.type
_entity.pdbx_description
1 polymer ?
#
loop_
_entity_poly.entity_id
_entity_poly.type
_entity_poly.pdbx_seq_one_letter_code
_entity_poly.pdbx_strand_id
1 'polypeptide(L)'
;MIILDRDGNFLGSWGEGYFNRPHGSRFDHEGNLYCSDDGNHTVSKFTTDGKLLKVIGQKGKPSDTGYTPQATLMDSLRSIKRGGSPFNRPTGVAFSAGGEFYVSDGYGNARIHKFSPEGVLLFSWGEPGNKPGEFMLPHNVWVDRLDRVWVPDRENNRIQIFDANGRYLDEWTDVTRPTDVYIDKDDTVYVSELAPGVSIFTFDGRLITRWGNEEKDPATDLFSAPHAIALDSRGDIYVGEVAMTHSKHDKGSRTVQKFVRKQ
;
A
#
# COMPACT_ATOMS: atom_id res chain seq x y z
N MET A 1 16.34 0.28 -3.85
CA MET A 1 15.40 0.53 -4.97
C MET A 1 16.01 -0.04 -6.24
N ILE A 2 15.25 -0.78 -7.03
CA ILE A 2 15.68 -1.33 -8.33
C ILE A 2 14.93 -0.57 -9.42
N ILE A 3 15.65 -0.15 -10.46
CA ILE A 3 15.11 0.58 -11.60
C ILE A 3 15.22 -0.33 -12.82
N LEU A 4 14.09 -0.58 -13.45
CA LEU A 4 13.98 -1.39 -14.67
C LEU A 4 13.43 -0.51 -15.80
N ASP A 5 13.77 -0.84 -17.04
CA ASP A 5 13.03 -0.32 -18.17
C ASP A 5 11.66 -1.03 -18.31
N ARG A 6 10.87 -0.62 -19.30
CA ARG A 6 9.54 -1.18 -19.54
C ARG A 6 9.56 -2.65 -19.96
N ASP A 7 10.66 -3.13 -20.48
CA ASP A 7 10.85 -4.52 -20.93
C ASP A 7 11.44 -5.40 -19.82
N GLY A 8 11.70 -4.80 -18.64
CA GLY A 8 12.22 -5.48 -17.45
C GLY A 8 13.74 -5.54 -17.38
N ASN A 9 14.47 -4.83 -18.26
CA ASN A 9 15.92 -4.79 -18.20
C ASN A 9 16.39 -3.89 -17.06
N PHE A 10 17.42 -4.32 -16.36
CA PHE A 10 18.01 -3.55 -15.25
C PHE A 10 18.70 -2.29 -15.74
N LEU A 11 18.33 -1.14 -15.19
CA LEU A 11 18.92 0.15 -15.47
C LEU A 11 19.82 0.65 -14.33
N GLY A 12 19.50 0.32 -13.09
CA GLY A 12 20.26 0.77 -11.94
C GLY A 12 19.58 0.43 -10.61
N SER A 13 20.28 0.74 -9.53
CA SER A 13 19.75 0.61 -8.18
C SER A 13 20.36 1.62 -7.23
N TRP A 14 19.65 1.93 -6.13
CA TRP A 14 20.14 2.77 -5.04
C TRP A 14 19.47 2.40 -3.71
N GLY A 15 19.96 2.95 -2.60
CA GLY A 15 19.39 2.76 -1.27
C GLY A 15 19.85 1.49 -0.58
N GLU A 16 20.92 0.85 -1.03
CA GLU A 16 21.54 -0.26 -0.33
C GLU A 16 21.97 0.17 1.09
N GLY A 17 21.60 -0.64 2.10
CA GLY A 17 21.90 -0.37 3.51
C GLY A 17 21.08 0.76 4.15
N TYR A 18 20.26 1.49 3.38
CA TYR A 18 19.41 2.56 3.92
C TYR A 18 18.15 2.00 4.58
N PHE A 19 17.44 1.11 3.87
CA PHE A 19 16.17 0.55 4.30
C PHE A 19 16.36 -0.65 5.24
N ASN A 20 15.46 -0.76 6.21
CA ASN A 20 15.36 -1.96 7.07
C ASN A 20 14.29 -2.93 6.51
N ARG A 21 13.06 -2.44 6.31
CA ARG A 21 11.97 -3.19 5.71
C ARG A 21 11.11 -2.24 4.86
N PRO A 22 11.56 -1.92 3.63
CA PRO A 22 10.80 -1.04 2.75
C PRO A 22 9.46 -1.69 2.39
N HIS A 23 8.42 -0.88 2.30
CA HIS A 23 7.07 -1.35 2.01
C HIS A 23 6.47 -0.61 0.81
N GLY A 24 5.62 0.39 0.99
CA GLY A 24 5.01 1.14 -0.10
C GLY A 24 5.90 2.27 -0.61
N SER A 25 5.78 2.57 -1.90
CA SER A 25 6.44 3.73 -2.51
C SER A 25 5.52 4.43 -3.50
N ARG A 26 5.64 5.77 -3.60
CA ARG A 26 4.83 6.60 -4.50
C ARG A 26 5.58 7.85 -4.91
N PHE A 27 5.45 8.24 -6.18
CA PHE A 27 5.94 9.53 -6.66
C PHE A 27 4.98 10.65 -6.25
N ASP A 28 5.55 11.78 -5.83
CA ASP A 28 4.81 13.03 -5.69
C ASP A 28 4.67 13.75 -7.05
N HIS A 29 3.97 14.89 -7.06
CA HIS A 29 3.74 15.66 -8.28
C HIS A 29 5.01 16.34 -8.84
N GLU A 30 6.07 16.43 -8.04
CA GLU A 30 7.37 16.96 -8.45
C GLU A 30 8.31 15.87 -9.01
N GLY A 31 7.86 14.61 -9.01
CA GLY A 31 8.64 13.45 -9.44
C GLY A 31 9.62 12.93 -8.39
N ASN A 32 9.49 13.32 -7.12
CA ASN A 32 10.26 12.73 -6.04
C ASN A 32 9.56 11.46 -5.50
N LEU A 33 10.35 10.50 -5.03
CA LEU A 33 9.86 9.23 -4.54
C LEU A 33 9.75 9.24 -3.02
N TYR A 34 8.56 8.97 -2.50
CA TYR A 34 8.35 8.69 -1.10
C TYR A 34 8.35 7.18 -0.88
N CYS A 35 9.09 6.73 0.13
CA CYS A 35 9.20 5.32 0.52
C CYS A 35 8.83 5.17 1.98
N SER A 36 7.86 4.33 2.30
CA SER A 36 7.60 3.87 3.67
C SER A 36 8.58 2.76 4.02
N ASP A 37 9.10 2.80 5.24
CA ASP A 37 9.94 1.74 5.82
C ASP A 37 9.34 1.32 7.15
N ASP A 38 8.64 0.20 7.13
CA ASP A 38 7.93 -0.28 8.31
C ASP A 38 8.89 -0.79 9.39
N GLY A 39 10.07 -1.24 9.01
CA GLY A 39 11.11 -1.65 9.96
C GLY A 39 11.81 -0.48 10.65
N ASN A 40 11.88 0.67 9.99
CA ASN A 40 12.45 1.89 10.53
C ASN A 40 11.41 2.85 11.15
N HIS A 41 10.11 2.61 10.96
CA HIS A 41 9.01 3.47 11.38
C HIS A 41 9.09 4.88 10.76
N THR A 42 9.45 4.95 9.48
CA THR A 42 9.69 6.22 8.77
C THR A 42 9.07 6.23 7.38
N VAL A 43 8.82 7.45 6.88
CA VAL A 43 8.60 7.73 5.46
C VAL A 43 9.69 8.66 4.99
N SER A 44 10.41 8.29 3.93
CA SER A 44 11.54 9.05 3.39
C SER A 44 11.26 9.53 1.98
N LYS A 45 11.58 10.81 1.69
CA LYS A 45 11.49 11.43 0.36
C LYS A 45 12.85 11.42 -0.30
N PHE A 46 12.92 10.98 -1.56
CA PHE A 46 14.13 10.93 -2.37
C PHE A 46 13.90 11.56 -3.73
N THR A 47 14.98 12.03 -4.36
CA THR A 47 15.02 12.22 -5.80
C THR A 47 15.02 10.86 -6.52
N THR A 48 14.77 10.83 -7.82
CA THR A 48 14.76 9.60 -8.63
C THR A 48 16.10 8.88 -8.68
N ASP A 49 17.20 9.62 -8.51
CA ASP A 49 18.57 9.10 -8.42
C ASP A 49 19.01 8.70 -7.01
N GLY A 50 18.09 8.77 -6.03
CA GLY A 50 18.29 8.24 -4.68
C GLY A 50 18.89 9.23 -3.67
N LYS A 51 18.96 10.53 -3.98
CA LYS A 51 19.37 11.53 -3.00
C LYS A 51 18.26 11.74 -1.97
N LEU A 52 18.55 11.53 -0.70
CA LEU A 52 17.63 11.78 0.40
C LEU A 52 17.32 13.27 0.54
N LEU A 53 16.04 13.61 0.51
CA LEU A 53 15.55 14.98 0.68
C LEU A 53 14.93 15.22 2.06
N LYS A 54 14.19 14.22 2.59
CA LYS A 54 13.47 14.36 3.86
C LYS A 54 13.22 13.01 4.51
N VAL A 55 13.15 13.01 5.84
CA VAL A 55 12.67 11.87 6.65
C VAL A 55 11.55 12.36 7.55
N ILE A 56 10.45 11.61 7.61
CA ILE A 56 9.31 11.82 8.51
C ILE A 56 9.26 10.62 9.44
N GLY A 57 9.02 10.86 10.72
CA GLY A 57 9.19 9.86 11.78
C GLY A 57 10.62 9.82 12.31
N GLN A 58 10.88 8.93 13.24
CA GLN A 58 12.22 8.72 13.82
C GLN A 58 12.65 7.28 13.66
N LYS A 59 13.78 7.07 12.98
CA LYS A 59 14.34 5.73 12.75
C LYS A 59 14.47 4.94 14.05
N GLY A 60 13.83 3.75 14.08
CA GLY A 60 13.86 2.84 15.23
C GLY A 60 13.04 3.30 16.44
N LYS A 61 12.19 4.32 16.30
CA LYS A 61 11.32 4.79 17.38
C LYS A 61 9.86 4.71 16.98
N PRO A 62 9.17 3.58 17.22
CA PRO A 62 7.75 3.45 16.99
C PRO A 62 6.94 4.33 17.95
N SER A 63 5.77 4.79 17.49
CA SER A 63 4.77 5.39 18.39
C SER A 63 4.19 4.32 19.33
N ASP A 64 3.76 4.76 20.52
CA ASP A 64 3.17 3.86 21.51
C ASP A 64 1.71 3.53 21.16
N THR A 65 1.52 2.36 20.55
CA THR A 65 0.21 1.81 20.18
C THR A 65 -0.21 0.61 21.03
N GLY A 66 0.68 0.12 21.89
CA GLY A 66 0.55 -1.16 22.58
C GLY A 66 0.95 -2.35 21.73
N TYR A 67 1.40 -2.13 20.48
CA TYR A 67 1.87 -3.20 19.59
C TYR A 67 3.02 -3.99 20.22
N THR A 68 2.90 -5.32 20.19
CA THR A 68 3.95 -6.25 20.58
C THR A 68 4.07 -7.35 19.52
N PRO A 69 5.28 -7.59 18.97
CA PRO A 69 5.49 -8.70 18.03
C PRO A 69 5.11 -10.04 18.67
N GLN A 70 4.35 -10.85 17.96
CA GLN A 70 3.91 -12.19 18.36
C GLN A 70 4.31 -13.22 17.30
N ALA A 71 4.02 -14.51 17.56
CA ALA A 71 4.34 -15.60 16.66
C ALA A 71 3.61 -15.51 15.32
N THR A 72 2.40 -14.96 15.29
CA THR A 72 1.65 -14.73 14.07
C THR A 72 1.40 -13.24 13.83
N LEU A 73 1.19 -12.87 12.56
CA LEU A 73 0.80 -11.50 12.22
C LEU A 73 -0.50 -11.10 12.93
N MET A 74 -1.51 -11.98 12.91
CA MET A 74 -2.82 -11.69 13.50
C MET A 74 -2.72 -11.44 15.01
N ASP A 75 -1.92 -12.21 15.74
CA ASP A 75 -1.74 -12.00 17.18
C ASP A 75 -0.97 -10.68 17.45
N SER A 76 -0.02 -10.35 16.59
CA SER A 76 0.69 -9.06 16.65
C SER A 76 -0.29 -7.89 16.43
N LEU A 77 -1.17 -7.96 15.41
CA LEU A 77 -2.17 -6.92 15.15
C LEU A 77 -3.18 -6.78 16.31
N ARG A 78 -3.63 -7.87 16.89
CA ARG A 78 -4.54 -7.87 18.06
C ARG A 78 -3.92 -7.27 19.31
N SER A 79 -2.60 -7.14 19.37
CA SER A 79 -1.92 -6.47 20.49
C SER A 79 -2.05 -4.95 20.45
N ILE A 80 -2.40 -4.35 19.29
CA ILE A 80 -2.62 -2.92 19.13
C ILE A 80 -3.85 -2.50 19.94
N LYS A 81 -3.68 -1.54 20.84
CA LYS A 81 -4.72 -1.09 21.78
C LYS A 81 -5.27 0.29 21.49
N ARG A 82 -4.51 1.12 20.74
CA ARG A 82 -4.83 2.49 20.42
C ARG A 82 -4.05 2.97 19.22
N GLY A 83 -4.55 4.02 18.57
CA GLY A 83 -3.79 4.72 17.56
C GLY A 83 -2.63 5.51 18.16
N GLY A 84 -1.48 5.52 17.47
CA GLY A 84 -0.29 6.28 17.83
C GLY A 84 0.13 7.27 16.74
N SER A 85 1.07 8.18 17.06
CA SER A 85 1.57 9.20 16.14
C SER A 85 3.06 9.50 16.41
N PRO A 86 3.90 9.73 15.36
CA PRO A 86 3.52 9.66 13.97
C PRO A 86 3.39 8.22 13.45
N PHE A 87 4.39 7.32 13.61
CA PHE A 87 4.34 6.01 12.97
C PHE A 87 4.67 4.86 13.91
N ASN A 88 3.99 3.73 13.66
CA ASN A 88 4.43 2.42 14.09
C ASN A 88 4.23 1.43 12.93
N ARG A 89 5.26 1.29 12.07
CA ARG A 89 5.33 0.43 10.89
C ARG A 89 4.43 0.88 9.74
N PRO A 90 4.69 2.09 9.14
CA PRO A 90 3.92 2.66 8.04
C PRO A 90 4.00 1.80 6.78
N THR A 91 2.90 1.76 6.02
CA THR A 91 2.72 0.82 4.92
C THR A 91 2.67 1.48 3.54
N GLY A 92 2.02 2.62 3.37
CA GLY A 92 1.86 3.27 2.07
C GLY A 92 1.77 4.78 2.15
N VAL A 93 1.86 5.43 0.98
CA VAL A 93 1.75 6.89 0.82
C VAL A 93 0.90 7.21 -0.39
N ALA A 94 0.05 8.25 -0.30
CA ALA A 94 -0.70 8.79 -1.43
C ALA A 94 -0.81 10.31 -1.34
N PHE A 95 -0.98 10.99 -2.48
CA PHE A 95 -1.00 12.43 -2.59
C PHE A 95 -2.37 12.94 -3.06
N SER A 96 -2.86 14.02 -2.45
CA SER A 96 -3.96 14.81 -3.00
C SER A 96 -3.47 15.70 -4.15
N ALA A 97 -4.40 16.22 -4.96
CA ALA A 97 -4.07 17.17 -6.01
C ALA A 97 -3.40 18.46 -5.48
N GLY A 98 -3.69 18.84 -4.23
CA GLY A 98 -3.10 19.99 -3.55
C GLY A 98 -1.69 19.77 -2.98
N GLY A 99 -1.15 18.53 -3.10
CA GLY A 99 0.18 18.17 -2.59
C GLY A 99 0.20 17.73 -1.13
N GLU A 100 -0.91 17.82 -0.40
CA GLU A 100 -1.04 17.14 0.90
C GLU A 100 -0.90 15.63 0.68
N PHE A 101 -0.40 14.91 1.67
CA PHE A 101 -0.26 13.48 1.52
C PHE A 101 -0.75 12.69 2.74
N TYR A 102 -1.10 11.46 2.46
CA TYR A 102 -1.64 10.53 3.44
C TYR A 102 -0.68 9.35 3.58
N VAL A 103 -0.52 8.87 4.81
CA VAL A 103 0.28 7.69 5.12
C VAL A 103 -0.60 6.68 5.83
N SER A 104 -0.71 5.48 5.29
CA SER A 104 -1.27 4.35 6.01
C SER A 104 -0.21 3.77 6.96
N ASP A 105 -0.60 3.46 8.18
CA ASP A 105 0.28 2.95 9.22
C ASP A 105 -0.39 1.75 9.87
N GLY A 106 -0.09 0.55 9.37
CA GLY A 106 -0.93 -0.63 9.60
C GLY A 106 -0.28 -1.82 10.29
N TYR A 107 1.04 -2.06 10.18
CA TYR A 107 1.63 -3.25 10.79
C TYR A 107 1.87 -3.15 12.29
N GLY A 108 1.92 -1.95 12.84
CA GLY A 108 2.07 -1.72 14.28
C GLY A 108 1.12 -0.65 14.80
N ASN A 109 0.22 -0.19 13.95
CA ASN A 109 -0.77 0.86 14.22
C ASN A 109 -2.08 0.53 13.48
N ALA A 110 -3.11 1.34 13.71
CA ALA A 110 -4.40 1.26 13.00
C ALA A 110 -4.82 2.68 12.56
N ARG A 111 -3.92 3.37 11.84
CA ARG A 111 -4.04 4.82 11.57
C ARG A 111 -3.83 5.16 10.10
N ILE A 112 -4.48 6.24 9.71
CA ILE A 112 -4.10 7.05 8.55
C ILE A 112 -3.66 8.42 9.07
N HIS A 113 -2.54 8.92 8.58
CA HIS A 113 -1.98 10.22 8.93
C HIS A 113 -2.02 11.15 7.73
N LYS A 114 -2.54 12.36 7.89
CA LYS A 114 -2.53 13.42 6.86
C LYS A 114 -1.43 14.44 7.16
N PHE A 115 -0.64 14.75 6.16
CA PHE A 115 0.46 15.71 6.23
C PHE A 115 0.27 16.86 5.24
N SER A 116 0.82 18.03 5.59
CA SER A 116 0.99 19.12 4.62
C SER A 116 2.04 18.77 3.56
N PRO A 117 2.12 19.50 2.43
CA PRO A 117 3.18 19.31 1.41
C PRO A 117 4.59 19.41 2.01
N GLU A 118 4.77 20.23 3.07
CA GLU A 118 6.05 20.38 3.78
C GLU A 118 6.34 19.22 4.75
N GLY A 119 5.39 18.27 4.91
CA GLY A 119 5.52 17.11 5.80
C GLY A 119 5.26 17.42 7.28
N VAL A 120 4.43 18.42 7.56
CA VAL A 120 3.90 18.68 8.90
C VAL A 120 2.65 17.82 9.10
N LEU A 121 2.59 17.06 10.18
CA LEU A 121 1.40 16.28 10.52
C LEU A 121 0.23 17.22 10.82
N LEU A 122 -0.85 17.10 10.05
CA LEU A 122 -2.06 17.91 10.22
C LEU A 122 -3.02 17.24 11.20
N PHE A 123 -3.36 15.97 10.95
CA PHE A 123 -4.18 15.15 11.83
C PHE A 123 -4.06 13.66 11.47
N SER A 124 -4.68 12.81 12.28
CA SER A 124 -4.75 11.38 12.06
C SER A 124 -6.11 10.84 12.46
N TRP A 125 -6.53 9.73 11.81
CA TRP A 125 -7.75 9.01 12.18
C TRP A 125 -7.56 7.50 12.10
N GLY A 126 -8.52 6.78 12.66
CA GLY A 126 -8.51 5.31 12.75
C GLY A 126 -8.12 4.83 14.15
N GLU A 127 -8.75 3.77 14.58
CA GLU A 127 -8.46 3.02 15.81
C GLU A 127 -8.52 1.51 15.48
N PRO A 128 -7.91 0.65 16.31
CA PRO A 128 -7.99 -0.79 16.07
C PRO A 128 -9.42 -1.32 16.21
N GLY A 129 -9.89 -2.05 15.20
CA GLY A 129 -11.23 -2.64 15.19
C GLY A 129 -11.77 -2.99 13.81
N ASN A 130 -13.10 -3.15 13.72
CA ASN A 130 -13.78 -3.57 12.49
C ASN A 130 -15.02 -2.73 12.12
N LYS A 131 -15.34 -1.69 12.91
CA LYS A 131 -16.42 -0.76 12.58
C LYS A 131 -15.98 0.24 11.51
N PRO A 132 -16.90 1.01 10.91
CA PRO A 132 -16.55 2.13 10.05
C PRO A 132 -15.57 3.09 10.74
N GLY A 133 -14.44 3.39 10.07
CA GLY A 133 -13.37 4.21 10.61
C GLY A 133 -12.37 3.51 11.53
N GLU A 134 -12.63 2.26 11.93
CA GLU A 134 -11.65 1.40 12.61
C GLU A 134 -10.90 0.53 11.59
N PHE A 135 -9.69 0.06 11.94
CA PHE A 135 -8.86 -0.75 11.06
C PHE A 135 -8.26 -1.95 11.79
N MET A 136 -8.16 -3.08 11.07
CA MET A 136 -7.32 -4.20 11.50
C MET A 136 -5.91 -4.07 10.91
N LEU A 137 -5.80 -3.74 9.62
CA LEU A 137 -4.54 -3.49 8.93
C LEU A 137 -4.76 -2.58 7.73
N PRO A 138 -4.68 -1.24 7.90
CA PRO A 138 -4.66 -0.31 6.78
C PRO A 138 -3.36 -0.52 5.99
N HIS A 139 -3.45 -1.31 4.90
CA HIS A 139 -2.26 -1.86 4.25
C HIS A 139 -1.64 -0.93 3.20
N ASN A 140 -2.46 -0.10 2.59
CA ASN A 140 -2.04 0.96 1.67
C ASN A 140 -3.05 2.11 1.72
N VAL A 141 -2.82 3.13 0.92
CA VAL A 141 -3.71 4.29 0.77
C VAL A 141 -3.65 4.80 -0.66
N TRP A 142 -4.79 5.26 -1.19
CA TRP A 142 -4.92 5.96 -2.45
C TRP A 142 -5.76 7.22 -2.28
N VAL A 143 -5.52 8.24 -3.10
CA VAL A 143 -6.38 9.42 -3.18
C VAL A 143 -6.92 9.53 -4.61
N ASP A 144 -8.23 9.62 -4.75
CA ASP A 144 -8.87 9.76 -6.04
C ASP A 144 -9.01 11.24 -6.48
N ARG A 145 -9.47 11.47 -7.71
CA ARG A 145 -9.65 12.82 -8.28
C ARG A 145 -10.71 13.68 -7.58
N LEU A 146 -11.50 13.11 -6.69
CA LEU A 146 -12.47 13.79 -5.83
C LEU A 146 -11.92 14.04 -4.43
N ASP A 147 -10.60 13.88 -4.23
CA ASP A 147 -9.90 13.95 -2.93
C ASP A 147 -10.46 12.99 -1.87
N ARG A 148 -11.08 11.87 -2.30
CA ARG A 148 -11.47 10.81 -1.39
C ARG A 148 -10.29 9.90 -1.12
N VAL A 149 -10.16 9.45 0.13
CA VAL A 149 -9.07 8.61 0.61
C VAL A 149 -9.56 7.16 0.69
N TRP A 150 -8.93 6.30 -0.09
CA TRP A 150 -9.26 4.87 -0.21
C TRP A 150 -8.24 4.06 0.59
N VAL A 151 -8.71 3.22 1.49
CA VAL A 151 -7.85 2.47 2.41
C VAL A 151 -8.17 0.98 2.34
N PRO A 152 -7.31 0.15 1.71
CA PRO A 152 -7.38 -1.29 1.86
C PRO A 152 -7.16 -1.70 3.32
N ASP A 153 -8.22 -2.12 3.99
CA ASP A 153 -8.21 -2.65 5.35
C ASP A 153 -8.12 -4.18 5.28
N ARG A 154 -6.89 -4.66 5.04
CA ARG A 154 -6.57 -5.99 4.53
C ARG A 154 -7.19 -7.11 5.35
N GLU A 155 -6.99 -7.12 6.65
CA GLU A 155 -7.44 -8.23 7.50
C GLU A 155 -8.93 -8.13 7.89
N ASN A 156 -9.59 -7.00 7.56
CA ASN A 156 -11.04 -6.87 7.61
C ASN A 156 -11.74 -7.18 6.26
N ASN A 157 -10.99 -7.57 5.21
CA ASN A 157 -11.49 -7.88 3.88
C ASN A 157 -12.38 -6.78 3.29
N ARG A 158 -11.91 -5.54 3.35
CA ARG A 158 -12.64 -4.38 2.81
C ARG A 158 -11.72 -3.27 2.34
N ILE A 159 -12.27 -2.37 1.54
CA ILE A 159 -11.69 -1.06 1.25
C ILE A 159 -12.62 -0.02 1.85
N GLN A 160 -12.13 0.81 2.77
CA GLN A 160 -12.89 1.93 3.30
C GLN A 160 -12.58 3.22 2.54
N ILE A 161 -13.58 4.07 2.35
CA ILE A 161 -13.49 5.33 1.61
C ILE A 161 -13.84 6.46 2.57
N PHE A 162 -12.98 7.48 2.62
CA PHE A 162 -13.11 8.65 3.49
C PHE A 162 -13.08 9.94 2.67
N ASP A 163 -13.62 11.02 3.23
CA ASP A 163 -13.35 12.35 2.70
C ASP A 163 -11.94 12.84 3.11
N ALA A 164 -11.51 13.98 2.57
CA ALA A 164 -10.20 14.57 2.85
C ALA A 164 -9.97 14.95 4.33
N ASN A 165 -11.02 14.94 5.18
CA ASN A 165 -10.98 15.21 6.60
C ASN A 165 -11.05 13.93 7.45
N GLY A 166 -10.97 12.76 6.83
CA GLY A 166 -11.00 11.46 7.51
C GLY A 166 -12.40 11.01 7.96
N ARG A 167 -13.47 11.67 7.48
CA ARG A 167 -14.84 11.22 7.73
C ARG A 167 -15.17 10.03 6.82
N TYR A 168 -15.65 8.95 7.40
CA TYR A 168 -16.12 7.76 6.68
C TYR A 168 -17.25 8.11 5.71
N LEU A 169 -17.14 7.61 4.47
CA LEU A 169 -18.13 7.79 3.42
C LEU A 169 -18.77 6.47 3.01
N ASP A 170 -17.95 5.44 2.75
CA ASP A 170 -18.42 4.17 2.17
C ASP A 170 -17.41 3.05 2.42
N GLU A 171 -17.79 1.80 2.15
CA GLU A 171 -16.88 0.66 2.10
C GLU A 171 -17.24 -0.35 1.02
N TRP A 172 -16.23 -1.00 0.46
CA TRP A 172 -16.37 -2.12 -0.48
C TRP A 172 -15.92 -3.42 0.18
N THR A 173 -16.78 -4.43 0.14
CA THR A 173 -16.56 -5.73 0.77
C THR A 173 -16.43 -6.90 -0.22
N ASP A 174 -16.61 -6.66 -1.54
CA ASP A 174 -16.35 -7.66 -2.58
C ASP A 174 -14.84 -7.74 -2.91
N VAL A 175 -14.01 -7.85 -1.88
CA VAL A 175 -12.56 -8.01 -1.95
C VAL A 175 -12.07 -8.95 -0.87
N THR A 176 -10.99 -9.69 -1.13
CA THR A 176 -10.41 -10.63 -0.17
C THR A 176 -8.97 -10.25 0.16
N ARG A 177 -8.74 -9.80 1.40
CA ARG A 177 -7.43 -9.34 1.87
C ARG A 177 -6.78 -8.35 0.89
N PRO A 178 -7.43 -7.21 0.58
CA PRO A 178 -6.93 -6.23 -0.37
C PRO A 178 -5.61 -5.63 0.14
N THR A 179 -4.61 -5.57 -0.73
CA THR A 179 -3.27 -5.09 -0.38
C THR A 179 -2.98 -3.72 -0.93
N ASP A 180 -3.45 -3.42 -2.14
CA ASP A 180 -3.23 -2.14 -2.79
C ASP A 180 -4.42 -1.76 -3.68
N VAL A 181 -4.60 -0.47 -3.89
CA VAL A 181 -5.59 0.13 -4.80
C VAL A 181 -4.87 1.09 -5.73
N TYR A 182 -5.17 0.99 -7.01
CA TYR A 182 -4.80 1.97 -8.03
C TYR A 182 -6.06 2.41 -8.78
N ILE A 183 -6.27 3.71 -8.94
CA ILE A 183 -7.37 4.25 -9.74
C ILE A 183 -6.77 4.99 -10.93
N ASP A 184 -7.16 4.60 -12.14
CA ASP A 184 -6.65 5.21 -13.35
C ASP A 184 -7.37 6.52 -13.71
N LYS A 185 -6.90 7.19 -14.76
CA LYS A 185 -7.47 8.46 -15.25
C LYS A 185 -8.91 8.33 -15.78
N ASP A 186 -9.36 7.12 -16.08
CA ASP A 186 -10.69 6.80 -16.59
C ASP A 186 -11.61 6.28 -15.47
N ASP A 187 -11.21 6.47 -14.19
CA ASP A 187 -11.92 6.02 -12.98
C ASP A 187 -12.09 4.50 -12.88
N THR A 188 -11.22 3.72 -13.52
CA THR A 188 -11.18 2.28 -13.29
C THR A 188 -10.37 1.97 -12.05
N VAL A 189 -10.91 1.14 -11.16
CA VAL A 189 -10.31 0.78 -9.88
C VAL A 189 -9.69 -0.60 -9.97
N TYR A 190 -8.40 -0.68 -9.72
CA TYR A 190 -7.60 -1.92 -9.72
C TYR A 190 -7.22 -2.25 -8.29
N VAL A 191 -7.44 -3.49 -7.87
CA VAL A 191 -7.18 -3.96 -6.50
C VAL A 191 -6.30 -5.20 -6.58
N SER A 192 -5.14 -5.18 -5.91
CA SER A 192 -4.41 -6.40 -5.63
C SER A 192 -4.90 -7.03 -4.34
N GLU A 193 -5.02 -8.36 -4.33
CA GLU A 193 -5.56 -9.14 -3.22
C GLU A 193 -4.61 -10.30 -2.92
N LEU A 194 -4.34 -10.58 -1.64
CA LEU A 194 -3.48 -11.71 -1.26
C LEU A 194 -4.07 -13.07 -1.70
N ALA A 195 -5.38 -13.13 -1.87
CA ALA A 195 -6.11 -14.21 -2.53
C ALA A 195 -7.48 -13.63 -2.94
N PRO A 196 -7.92 -13.77 -4.17
CA PRO A 196 -7.43 -14.66 -5.24
C PRO A 196 -6.51 -14.00 -6.28
N GLY A 197 -6.12 -12.70 -6.14
CA GLY A 197 -5.23 -12.10 -7.12
C GLY A 197 -5.52 -10.63 -7.42
N VAL A 198 -6.08 -10.31 -8.58
CA VAL A 198 -6.38 -8.94 -9.01
C VAL A 198 -7.83 -8.81 -9.41
N SER A 199 -8.48 -7.77 -8.89
CA SER A 199 -9.86 -7.40 -9.26
C SER A 199 -9.88 -6.02 -9.91
N ILE A 200 -10.72 -5.84 -10.90
CA ILE A 200 -10.98 -4.56 -11.56
C ILE A 200 -12.46 -4.21 -11.39
N PHE A 201 -12.70 -2.99 -10.95
CA PHE A 201 -14.04 -2.46 -10.70
C PHE A 201 -14.26 -1.15 -11.46
N THR A 202 -15.51 -0.83 -11.71
CA THR A 202 -15.95 0.53 -12.02
C THR A 202 -15.86 1.41 -10.77
N PHE A 203 -15.86 2.73 -10.94
CA PHE A 203 -15.73 3.70 -9.83
C PHE A 203 -16.92 3.70 -8.85
N ASP A 204 -18.05 3.10 -9.24
CA ASP A 204 -19.24 2.88 -8.41
C ASP A 204 -19.28 1.49 -7.75
N GLY A 205 -18.19 0.72 -7.85
CA GLY A 205 -18.01 -0.55 -7.12
C GLY A 205 -18.52 -1.80 -7.84
N ARG A 206 -18.94 -1.71 -9.10
CA ARG A 206 -19.35 -2.90 -9.86
C ARG A 206 -18.11 -3.64 -10.36
N LEU A 207 -18.00 -4.93 -10.03
CA LEU A 207 -16.92 -5.78 -10.53
C LEU A 207 -16.98 -5.90 -12.06
N ILE A 208 -15.86 -5.59 -12.72
CA ILE A 208 -15.66 -5.77 -14.18
C ILE A 208 -15.07 -7.15 -14.43
N THR A 209 -13.98 -7.48 -13.75
CA THR A 209 -13.30 -8.77 -13.86
C THR A 209 -12.43 -9.04 -12.65
N ARG A 210 -12.18 -10.31 -12.41
CA ARG A 210 -11.24 -10.80 -11.39
C ARG A 210 -10.45 -11.95 -11.99
N TRP A 211 -9.13 -11.99 -11.77
CA TRP A 211 -8.29 -13.11 -12.18
C TRP A 211 -7.17 -13.36 -11.16
N GLY A 212 -6.63 -14.56 -11.18
CA GLY A 212 -5.55 -14.95 -10.25
C GLY A 212 -5.47 -16.45 -10.10
N ASN A 213 -5.52 -16.92 -8.86
CA ASN A 213 -5.34 -18.31 -8.53
C ASN A 213 -6.64 -19.10 -8.71
N GLU A 214 -6.83 -19.67 -9.88
CA GLU A 214 -7.83 -20.70 -10.12
C GLU A 214 -7.28 -22.10 -9.78
N GLU A 215 -5.96 -22.26 -9.80
CA GLU A 215 -5.25 -23.47 -9.44
C GLU A 215 -4.71 -23.37 -8.00
N LYS A 216 -4.49 -24.54 -7.37
CA LYS A 216 -4.04 -24.60 -5.96
C LYS A 216 -2.57 -24.97 -5.81
N ASP A 217 -1.80 -24.96 -6.91
CA ASP A 217 -0.38 -25.24 -6.90
C ASP A 217 0.44 -23.95 -7.01
N PRO A 218 1.14 -23.53 -5.95
CA PRO A 218 1.95 -22.31 -5.96
C PRO A 218 3.02 -22.28 -7.07
N ALA A 219 3.43 -23.41 -7.61
CA ALA A 219 4.41 -23.48 -8.68
C ALA A 219 3.83 -23.10 -10.04
N THR A 220 2.54 -23.39 -10.28
CA THR A 220 1.82 -23.16 -11.54
C THR A 220 0.87 -21.97 -11.45
N ASP A 221 0.44 -21.58 -10.26
CA ASP A 221 -0.45 -20.47 -10.02
C ASP A 221 0.09 -19.17 -10.63
N LEU A 222 -0.79 -18.41 -11.25
CA LEU A 222 -0.45 -17.09 -11.79
C LEU A 222 0.09 -16.18 -10.69
N PHE A 223 -0.61 -16.14 -9.55
CA PHE A 223 -0.21 -15.40 -8.36
C PHE A 223 -0.13 -16.31 -7.13
N SER A 224 0.81 -15.98 -6.23
CA SER A 224 0.89 -16.58 -4.90
C SER A 224 0.48 -15.59 -3.80
N ALA A 225 0.84 -14.33 -3.95
CA ALA A 225 0.55 -13.28 -2.98
C ALA A 225 0.72 -11.88 -3.60
N PRO A 226 -0.21 -11.43 -4.47
CA PRO A 226 -0.23 -10.07 -4.99
C PRO A 226 -0.21 -9.06 -3.85
N HIS A 227 0.66 -8.05 -3.96
CA HIS A 227 0.91 -7.14 -2.86
C HIS A 227 0.92 -5.67 -3.26
N ALA A 228 1.29 -5.39 -4.49
CA ALA A 228 1.28 -4.05 -5.06
C ALA A 228 0.75 -4.10 -6.49
N ILE A 229 0.07 -3.04 -6.91
CA ILE A 229 -0.44 -2.88 -8.27
C ILE A 229 -0.15 -1.46 -8.77
N ALA A 230 0.28 -1.35 -10.02
CA ALA A 230 0.50 -0.08 -10.69
C ALA A 230 0.21 -0.20 -12.18
N LEU A 231 -0.09 0.94 -12.82
CA LEU A 231 -0.26 1.03 -14.26
C LEU A 231 0.77 1.99 -14.85
N ASP A 232 1.21 1.69 -16.07
CA ASP A 232 2.00 2.65 -16.84
C ASP A 232 1.10 3.56 -17.70
N SER A 233 1.72 4.51 -18.40
CA SER A 233 1.01 5.48 -19.26
C SER A 233 0.28 4.85 -20.47
N ARG A 234 0.50 3.57 -20.77
CA ARG A 234 -0.20 2.80 -21.81
C ARG A 234 -1.36 2.00 -21.25
N GLY A 235 -1.49 1.95 -19.92
CA GLY A 235 -2.46 1.14 -19.20
C GLY A 235 -2.03 -0.32 -19.04
N ASP A 236 -0.74 -0.63 -19.23
CA ASP A 236 -0.20 -1.93 -18.87
C ASP A 236 -0.15 -2.07 -17.35
N ILE A 237 -0.60 -3.21 -16.83
CA ILE A 237 -0.72 -3.47 -15.40
C ILE A 237 0.56 -4.16 -14.91
N TYR A 238 1.12 -3.69 -13.81
CA TYR A 238 2.23 -4.32 -13.12
C TYR A 238 1.76 -4.80 -11.75
N VAL A 239 2.00 -6.07 -11.43
CA VAL A 239 1.66 -6.70 -10.15
C VAL A 239 2.93 -7.20 -9.50
N GLY A 240 3.23 -6.70 -8.30
CA GLY A 240 4.33 -7.17 -7.46
C GLY A 240 3.82 -8.13 -6.39
N GLU A 241 4.59 -9.19 -6.10
CA GLU A 241 4.22 -10.24 -5.16
C GLU A 241 5.18 -10.36 -3.97
N VAL A 242 4.65 -10.80 -2.83
CA VAL A 242 5.41 -11.18 -1.64
C VAL A 242 5.41 -12.71 -1.42
N ALA A 243 5.50 -13.46 -2.51
CA ALA A 243 5.38 -14.91 -2.51
C ALA A 243 6.32 -15.60 -1.51
N MET A 244 7.61 -15.21 -1.46
CA MET A 244 8.59 -15.80 -0.54
C MET A 244 8.21 -15.55 0.94
N THR A 245 7.73 -14.35 1.30
CA THR A 245 7.39 -14.03 2.69
C THR A 245 6.04 -14.61 3.10
N HIS A 246 5.08 -14.71 2.18
CA HIS A 246 3.72 -15.16 2.45
C HIS A 246 3.57 -16.69 2.31
N SER A 247 3.89 -17.24 1.14
CA SER A 247 3.69 -18.66 0.81
C SER A 247 4.96 -19.51 0.89
N LYS A 248 6.12 -18.88 1.19
CA LYS A 248 7.45 -19.52 1.20
C LYS A 248 7.86 -20.09 -0.18
N HIS A 249 7.25 -19.60 -1.23
CA HIS A 249 7.52 -20.03 -2.59
C HIS A 249 8.34 -18.97 -3.33
N ASP A 250 9.49 -19.39 -3.89
CA ASP A 250 10.31 -18.52 -4.74
C ASP A 250 9.80 -18.55 -6.17
N LYS A 251 9.21 -17.45 -6.62
CA LYS A 251 8.74 -17.27 -8.00
C LYS A 251 9.82 -16.71 -8.93
N GLY A 252 11.02 -16.42 -8.43
CA GLY A 252 12.11 -15.85 -9.22
C GLY A 252 11.69 -14.60 -9.97
N SER A 253 11.92 -14.56 -11.28
CA SER A 253 11.56 -13.43 -12.16
C SER A 253 10.06 -13.15 -12.23
N ARG A 254 9.19 -14.09 -11.85
CA ARG A 254 7.73 -13.89 -11.79
C ARG A 254 7.24 -13.17 -10.53
N THR A 255 8.14 -12.69 -9.67
CA THR A 255 7.79 -11.87 -8.50
C THR A 255 7.21 -10.51 -8.89
N VAL A 256 7.56 -10.00 -10.07
CA VAL A 256 6.89 -8.86 -10.70
C VAL A 256 6.41 -9.30 -12.08
N GLN A 257 5.11 -9.13 -12.34
CA GLN A 257 4.48 -9.54 -13.59
C GLN A 257 3.85 -8.34 -14.28
N LYS A 258 4.00 -8.29 -15.60
CA LYS A 258 3.41 -7.27 -16.47
C LYS A 258 2.31 -7.88 -17.32
N PHE A 259 1.15 -7.25 -17.34
CA PHE A 259 0.00 -7.60 -18.17
C PHE A 259 -0.25 -6.48 -19.18
N VAL A 260 -0.04 -6.78 -20.45
CA VAL A 260 -0.16 -5.81 -21.53
C VAL A 260 -1.63 -5.62 -21.89
N ARG A 261 -2.09 -4.37 -21.91
CA ARG A 261 -3.44 -4.02 -22.36
C ARG A 261 -3.57 -4.31 -23.85
N LYS A 262 -4.51 -5.18 -24.23
CA LYS A 262 -4.87 -5.36 -25.64
C LYS A 262 -5.63 -4.13 -26.14
N GLN A 263 -5.17 -3.63 -27.27
CA GLN A 263 -5.86 -2.55 -27.99
C GLN A 263 -7.10 -3.09 -28.69
#